data_622a709615b4dccd1ff9db0a8d134a9a
#
_entry.id   622a709615b4dccd1ff9db0a8d134a9a
#
_cell.length_a   1.000
_cell.length_b   1.000
_cell.length_c   1.000
_cell.angle_alpha   90.00
_cell.angle_beta   90.00
_cell.angle_gamma   90.00
#
_symmetry.space_group_name_H-M   'P 1'
#
loop_
_entity.id
_entity.type
_entity.pdbx_description
1 polymer ?
#
loop_
_entity_poly.entity_id
_entity_poly.type
_entity_poly.pdbx_seq_one_letter_code
_entity_poly.pdbx_strand_id
1 'polypeptide(L)'
;MVARKLRRALIALLIFGIPGQGLDAADKVRISVTNPNMSFLPSGVALKKGFFKDEGLDVEVIRMNVPNIITALVTGDIGYTLIFGSVVRGALRGMPMRAVASLLDSPTHALIAKPEYKSGKELKGKTVGIGNFGGTDEVAGRMMLKSFGLDTDKDLKFIALGPDRARLAALKEGLVDVAVIAPPGDALGRRMGFNVLLRAYEVFSFPFIGIGANLKTIKERPEEVKKVVKAMIRANRFIREDKEGAVKVLMEWGKVERDHAVASYDSTWRVFSPDGNIPQEGLRLVIDQAKAELKLTRDVPLNEIIDVAPLREAQKELGLRK
;
A
#
# COMPACT_ATOMS: atom_id res chain seq x y z
N MET A 1 -63.60 -26.26 -67.93
CA MET A 1 -62.95 -24.99 -67.54
C MET A 1 -62.17 -25.22 -66.26
N VAL A 2 -60.88 -25.03 -66.34
CA VAL A 2 -59.86 -25.57 -65.46
C VAL A 2 -59.68 -24.70 -64.16
N ALA A 3 -59.80 -25.27 -62.95
CA ALA A 3 -59.51 -24.65 -61.74
C ALA A 3 -58.19 -25.23 -61.22
N ARG A 4 -57.11 -24.40 -61.24
CA ARG A 4 -55.80 -24.72 -60.73
C ARG A 4 -55.78 -24.55 -59.20
N LYS A 5 -55.52 -25.61 -58.44
CA LYS A 5 -55.25 -25.62 -57.02
C LYS A 5 -53.80 -25.24 -56.80
N LEU A 6 -53.54 -24.09 -56.16
CA LEU A 6 -52.23 -23.71 -55.62
C LEU A 6 -52.09 -24.31 -54.21
N ARG A 7 -51.17 -25.24 -53.99
CA ARG A 7 -50.71 -25.72 -52.68
C ARG A 7 -49.68 -24.71 -52.19
N ARG A 8 -50.03 -24.05 -51.11
CA ARG A 8 -49.06 -23.26 -50.31
C ARG A 8 -48.33 -24.21 -49.34
N ALA A 9 -47.04 -24.44 -49.54
CA ALA A 9 -46.16 -25.09 -48.59
C ALA A 9 -45.72 -24.07 -47.55
N LEU A 10 -46.12 -24.25 -46.29
CA LEU A 10 -45.59 -23.50 -45.14
C LEU A 10 -44.23 -24.13 -44.78
N ILE A 11 -43.14 -23.40 -45.01
CA ILE A 11 -41.83 -23.72 -44.47
C ILE A 11 -41.77 -23.10 -43.07
N ALA A 12 -41.88 -23.93 -42.02
CA ALA A 12 -41.64 -23.52 -40.66
C ALA A 12 -40.14 -23.41 -40.43
N LEU A 13 -39.64 -22.19 -40.36
CA LEU A 13 -38.26 -21.89 -39.97
C LEU A 13 -38.13 -22.08 -38.47
N LEU A 14 -37.59 -23.20 -38.03
CA LEU A 14 -37.17 -23.45 -36.66
C LEU A 14 -35.90 -22.60 -36.40
N ILE A 15 -36.09 -21.41 -35.81
CA ILE A 15 -35.01 -20.62 -35.26
C ILE A 15 -34.58 -21.31 -33.95
N PHE A 16 -33.54 -22.12 -34.02
CA PHE A 16 -32.80 -22.55 -32.82
C PHE A 16 -32.15 -21.31 -32.20
N GLY A 17 -32.80 -20.74 -31.17
CA GLY A 17 -32.22 -19.74 -30.33
C GLY A 17 -31.02 -20.36 -29.58
N ILE A 18 -29.81 -20.06 -30.01
CA ILE A 18 -28.61 -20.27 -29.23
C ILE A 18 -28.77 -19.36 -27.99
N PRO A 19 -28.80 -19.91 -26.77
CA PRO A 19 -28.78 -19.05 -25.62
C PRO A 19 -27.45 -18.28 -25.65
N GLY A 20 -27.53 -17.00 -25.99
CA GLY A 20 -26.41 -16.10 -25.80
C GLY A 20 -25.99 -16.20 -24.35
N GLN A 21 -24.88 -16.87 -24.08
CA GLN A 21 -24.16 -16.70 -22.85
C GLN A 21 -23.84 -15.20 -22.81
N GLY A 22 -24.65 -14.45 -22.03
CA GLY A 22 -24.30 -13.11 -21.63
C GLY A 22 -22.92 -13.24 -21.02
N LEU A 23 -21.92 -12.66 -21.66
CA LEU A 23 -20.67 -12.32 -21.00
C LEU A 23 -21.10 -11.38 -19.89
N ASP A 24 -21.37 -11.91 -18.70
CA ASP A 24 -21.38 -11.13 -17.48
C ASP A 24 -20.05 -10.38 -17.52
N ALA A 25 -20.13 -9.07 -17.76
CA ALA A 25 -18.97 -8.22 -17.62
C ALA A 25 -18.49 -8.43 -16.18
N ALA A 26 -17.42 -9.20 -16.02
CA ALA A 26 -16.88 -9.51 -14.71
C ALA A 26 -16.74 -8.18 -13.96
N ASP A 27 -17.41 -8.06 -12.81
CA ASP A 27 -17.38 -6.84 -12.02
C ASP A 27 -15.92 -6.41 -11.82
N LYS A 28 -15.59 -5.19 -12.22
CA LYS A 28 -14.24 -4.67 -12.10
C LYS A 28 -13.76 -4.76 -10.67
N VAL A 29 -12.62 -5.40 -10.47
CA VAL A 29 -11.94 -5.42 -9.16
C VAL A 29 -11.35 -4.05 -8.88
N ARG A 30 -11.86 -3.36 -7.87
CA ARG A 30 -11.43 -2.00 -7.51
C ARG A 30 -10.48 -2.03 -6.33
N ILE A 31 -9.27 -1.49 -6.55
CA ILE A 31 -8.22 -1.37 -5.53
C ILE A 31 -7.93 0.11 -5.31
N SER A 32 -8.01 0.59 -4.08
CA SER A 32 -7.71 2.00 -3.79
C SER A 32 -6.30 2.22 -3.27
N VAL A 33 -5.72 3.34 -3.68
CA VAL A 33 -4.43 3.87 -3.20
C VAL A 33 -4.58 5.36 -2.87
N THR A 34 -3.68 5.90 -2.04
CA THR A 34 -3.71 7.34 -1.75
C THR A 34 -2.97 8.15 -2.80
N ASN A 35 -1.87 7.61 -3.33
CA ASN A 35 -1.04 8.28 -4.34
C ASN A 35 -0.34 7.26 -5.24
N PRO A 36 -0.15 7.55 -6.53
CA PRO A 36 0.69 6.75 -7.42
C PRO A 36 2.17 7.08 -7.19
N ASN A 37 2.75 6.58 -6.10
CA ASN A 37 4.15 6.78 -5.72
C ASN A 37 4.85 5.44 -5.46
N MET A 38 6.11 5.50 -5.03
CA MET A 38 6.92 4.31 -4.78
C MET A 38 6.28 3.34 -3.78
N SER A 39 5.64 3.82 -2.70
CA SER A 39 5.02 2.95 -1.70
C SER A 39 3.85 2.12 -2.26
N PHE A 40 3.13 2.64 -3.24
CA PHE A 40 2.01 1.95 -3.89
C PHE A 40 2.39 1.33 -5.25
N LEU A 41 3.67 1.34 -5.60
CA LEU A 41 4.18 0.81 -6.88
C LEU A 41 3.75 -0.64 -7.18
N PRO A 42 3.57 -1.54 -6.19
CA PRO A 42 3.10 -2.91 -6.47
C PRO A 42 1.81 -2.94 -7.30
N SER A 43 0.83 -2.06 -7.00
CA SER A 43 -0.41 -1.98 -7.79
C SER A 43 -0.17 -1.46 -9.22
N GLY A 44 0.73 -0.48 -9.38
CA GLY A 44 1.14 0.03 -10.70
C GLY A 44 1.84 -1.03 -11.54
N VAL A 45 2.75 -1.79 -10.92
CA VAL A 45 3.46 -2.91 -11.58
C VAL A 45 2.49 -4.03 -11.94
N ALA A 46 1.64 -4.48 -11.01
CA ALA A 46 0.68 -5.54 -11.30
C ALA A 46 -0.26 -5.18 -12.46
N LEU A 47 -0.68 -3.90 -12.53
CA LEU A 47 -1.50 -3.38 -13.62
C LEU A 47 -0.74 -3.31 -14.94
N LYS A 48 0.45 -2.67 -14.96
CA LYS A 48 1.21 -2.37 -16.18
C LYS A 48 1.92 -3.59 -16.76
N LYS A 49 2.36 -4.53 -15.91
CA LYS A 49 2.99 -5.79 -16.32
C LYS A 49 1.98 -6.91 -16.61
N GLY A 50 0.70 -6.63 -16.40
CA GLY A 50 -0.36 -7.59 -16.71
C GLY A 50 -0.57 -8.69 -15.68
N PHE A 51 0.06 -8.62 -14.48
CA PHE A 51 -0.06 -9.69 -13.48
C PHE A 51 -1.49 -9.91 -13.00
N PHE A 52 -2.32 -8.87 -12.97
CA PHE A 52 -3.76 -9.03 -12.72
C PHE A 52 -4.46 -9.77 -13.88
N LYS A 53 -4.13 -9.43 -15.12
CA LYS A 53 -4.71 -10.10 -16.31
C LYS A 53 -4.32 -11.57 -16.39
N ASP A 54 -3.08 -11.90 -16.01
CA ASP A 54 -2.63 -13.30 -15.95
C ASP A 54 -3.46 -14.14 -14.96
N GLU A 55 -3.99 -13.50 -13.91
CA GLU A 55 -4.91 -14.12 -12.95
C GLU A 55 -6.39 -14.03 -13.38
N GLY A 56 -6.67 -13.50 -14.58
CA GLY A 56 -8.03 -13.32 -15.11
C GLY A 56 -8.82 -12.21 -14.42
N LEU A 57 -8.15 -11.20 -13.87
CA LEU A 57 -8.77 -10.07 -13.18
C LEU A 57 -8.76 -8.80 -14.05
N ASP A 58 -9.92 -8.16 -14.20
CA ASP A 58 -10.03 -6.78 -14.71
C ASP A 58 -9.96 -5.80 -13.53
N VAL A 59 -8.79 -5.17 -13.33
CA VAL A 59 -8.52 -4.34 -12.15
C VAL A 59 -8.48 -2.87 -12.51
N GLU A 60 -9.18 -2.07 -11.72
CA GLU A 60 -9.09 -0.62 -11.68
C GLU A 60 -8.40 -0.16 -10.40
N VAL A 61 -7.32 0.65 -10.52
CA VAL A 61 -6.65 1.26 -9.37
C VAL A 61 -7.13 2.70 -9.23
N ILE A 62 -7.81 3.00 -8.11
CA ILE A 62 -8.48 4.28 -7.86
C ILE A 62 -7.71 5.08 -6.81
N ARG A 63 -7.43 6.35 -7.12
CA ARG A 63 -6.85 7.28 -6.16
C ARG A 63 -7.94 7.92 -5.30
N MET A 64 -7.82 7.78 -3.97
CA MET A 64 -8.76 8.35 -3.01
C MET A 64 -8.02 8.85 -1.75
N ASN A 65 -8.63 9.78 -0.98
CA ASN A 65 -8.13 10.11 0.36
C ASN A 65 -8.54 9.03 1.39
N VAL A 66 -7.83 8.95 2.51
CA VAL A 66 -8.02 7.89 3.52
C VAL A 66 -9.46 7.78 4.03
N PRO A 67 -10.17 8.87 4.43
CA PRO A 67 -11.56 8.76 4.86
C PRO A 67 -12.47 8.13 3.81
N ASN A 68 -12.37 8.55 2.55
CA ASN A 68 -13.17 8.02 1.46
C ASN A 68 -12.84 6.55 1.17
N ILE A 69 -11.55 6.15 1.27
CA ILE A 69 -11.14 4.74 1.14
C ILE A 69 -11.85 3.88 2.20
N ILE A 70 -11.83 4.31 3.46
CA ILE A 70 -12.44 3.53 4.55
C ILE A 70 -13.95 3.42 4.33
N THR A 71 -14.62 4.51 3.98
CA THR A 71 -16.07 4.49 3.68
C THR A 71 -16.37 3.54 2.53
N ALA A 72 -15.68 3.68 1.38
CA ALA A 72 -15.90 2.85 0.19
C ALA A 72 -15.58 1.36 0.44
N LEU A 73 -14.58 1.07 1.29
CA LEU A 73 -14.28 -0.31 1.68
C LEU A 73 -15.38 -0.91 2.57
N VAL A 74 -15.94 -0.13 3.50
CA VAL A 74 -17.04 -0.57 4.38
C VAL A 74 -18.33 -0.79 3.60
N THR A 75 -18.66 0.10 2.66
CA THR A 75 -19.87 -0.01 1.82
C THR A 75 -19.74 -1.09 0.75
N GLY A 76 -18.52 -1.49 0.39
CA GLY A 76 -18.24 -2.47 -0.67
C GLY A 76 -18.13 -1.86 -2.07
N ASP A 77 -18.09 -0.51 -2.19
CA ASP A 77 -17.85 0.19 -3.47
C ASP A 77 -16.45 -0.12 -4.03
N ILE A 78 -15.50 -0.45 -3.14
CA ILE A 78 -14.21 -1.04 -3.47
C ILE A 78 -14.04 -2.36 -2.70
N GLY A 79 -13.39 -3.34 -3.34
CA GLY A 79 -13.07 -4.62 -2.69
C GLY A 79 -11.80 -4.56 -1.85
N TYR A 80 -10.85 -3.69 -2.25
CA TYR A 80 -9.49 -3.68 -1.72
C TYR A 80 -8.91 -2.29 -1.51
N THR A 81 -7.96 -2.22 -0.57
CA THR A 81 -7.12 -1.04 -0.34
C THR A 81 -5.71 -1.46 0.07
N LEU A 82 -4.74 -0.53 -0.06
CA LEU A 82 -3.35 -0.80 0.32
C LEU A 82 -2.91 -0.07 1.60
N ILE A 83 -3.80 0.62 2.32
CA ILE A 83 -3.50 1.38 3.54
C ILE A 83 -3.58 0.51 4.79
N PHE A 84 -2.57 -0.37 5.00
CA PHE A 84 -2.55 -1.42 6.03
C PHE A 84 -2.94 -0.91 7.44
N GLY A 85 -2.26 0.10 7.95
CA GLY A 85 -2.50 0.62 9.31
C GLY A 85 -3.94 1.16 9.51
N SER A 86 -4.54 1.75 8.47
CA SER A 86 -5.93 2.21 8.55
C SER A 86 -6.93 1.06 8.55
N VAL A 87 -6.62 -0.03 7.84
CA VAL A 87 -7.42 -1.27 7.87
C VAL A 87 -7.37 -1.89 9.27
N VAL A 88 -6.18 -1.97 9.89
CA VAL A 88 -6.03 -2.46 11.28
C VAL A 88 -6.86 -1.59 12.24
N ARG A 89 -6.77 -0.26 12.16
CA ARG A 89 -7.59 0.65 12.98
C ARG A 89 -9.09 0.47 12.76
N GLY A 90 -9.51 0.27 11.51
CA GLY A 90 -10.91 0.00 11.17
C GLY A 90 -11.40 -1.32 11.75
N ALA A 91 -10.62 -2.40 11.61
CA ALA A 91 -10.93 -3.71 12.16
C ALA A 91 -11.03 -3.69 13.70
N LEU A 92 -10.12 -2.97 14.37
CA LEU A 92 -10.17 -2.77 15.82
C LEU A 92 -11.43 -2.05 16.30
N ARG A 93 -12.02 -1.21 15.45
CA ARG A 93 -13.32 -0.55 15.68
C ARG A 93 -14.52 -1.43 15.32
N GLY A 94 -14.29 -2.67 14.86
CA GLY A 94 -15.33 -3.61 14.46
C GLY A 94 -15.85 -3.40 13.02
N MET A 95 -15.16 -2.59 12.20
CA MET A 95 -15.54 -2.41 10.81
C MET A 95 -15.32 -3.71 10.00
N PRO A 96 -16.15 -4.00 8.98
CA PRO A 96 -16.12 -5.24 8.22
C PRO A 96 -14.95 -5.29 7.23
N MET A 97 -13.73 -5.26 7.72
CA MET A 97 -12.51 -5.33 6.93
C MET A 97 -11.41 -6.13 7.62
N ARG A 98 -10.48 -6.70 6.85
CA ARG A 98 -9.31 -7.43 7.34
C ARG A 98 -8.09 -7.09 6.49
N ALA A 99 -6.90 -7.10 7.11
CA ALA A 99 -5.66 -7.15 6.37
C ALA A 99 -5.35 -8.58 5.96
N VAL A 100 -4.96 -8.80 4.70
CA VAL A 100 -4.75 -10.13 4.14
C VAL A 100 -3.29 -10.43 3.77
N ALA A 101 -2.49 -9.41 3.47
CA ALA A 101 -1.06 -9.55 3.16
C ALA A 101 -0.31 -8.24 3.46
N SER A 102 1.01 -8.34 3.75
CA SER A 102 1.93 -7.21 3.74
C SER A 102 2.57 -7.05 2.37
N LEU A 103 2.77 -5.84 1.91
CA LEU A 103 3.49 -5.54 0.68
C LEU A 103 4.79 -4.78 0.95
N LEU A 104 4.81 -3.92 1.95
CA LEU A 104 6.00 -3.24 2.44
C LEU A 104 6.15 -3.52 3.93
N ASP A 105 7.29 -4.11 4.29
CA ASP A 105 7.57 -4.58 5.64
C ASP A 105 8.23 -3.52 6.52
N SER A 106 8.38 -2.29 6.02
CA SER A 106 8.85 -1.13 6.78
C SER A 106 8.40 0.17 6.11
N PRO A 107 8.24 1.26 6.89
CA PRO A 107 8.07 2.60 6.34
C PRO A 107 9.28 3.01 5.51
N THR A 108 9.02 3.77 4.47
CA THR A 108 10.06 4.26 3.54
C THR A 108 10.77 5.54 4.02
N HIS A 109 10.40 6.05 5.20
CA HIS A 109 10.88 7.32 5.73
C HIS A 109 12.35 7.30 6.16
N ALA A 110 12.98 8.49 6.09
CA ALA A 110 14.32 8.73 6.60
C ALA A 110 14.35 9.99 7.48
N LEU A 111 15.29 10.06 8.41
CA LEU A 111 15.66 11.27 9.14
C LEU A 111 16.66 12.06 8.32
N ILE A 112 16.27 13.25 7.88
CA ILE A 112 17.11 14.18 7.13
C ILE A 112 17.42 15.37 8.03
N ALA A 113 18.70 15.64 8.28
CA ALA A 113 19.14 16.65 9.21
C ALA A 113 20.06 17.69 8.56
N LYS A 114 20.17 18.87 9.19
CA LYS A 114 21.14 19.89 8.81
C LYS A 114 22.56 19.33 8.76
N PRO A 115 23.47 19.93 7.94
CA PRO A 115 24.82 19.40 7.71
C PRO A 115 25.69 19.25 8.96
N GLU A 116 25.45 20.06 9.97
CA GLU A 116 26.17 20.03 11.25
C GLU A 116 25.89 18.76 12.07
N TYR A 117 24.69 18.15 11.93
CA TYR A 117 24.34 16.92 12.68
C TYR A 117 24.78 15.68 11.90
N LYS A 118 25.67 14.89 12.49
CA LYS A 118 26.18 13.63 11.90
C LYS A 118 25.57 12.39 12.54
N SER A 119 24.92 12.55 13.71
CA SER A 119 24.27 11.47 14.44
C SER A 119 22.96 11.96 15.03
N GLY A 120 21.99 11.03 15.17
CA GLY A 120 20.74 11.34 15.88
C GLY A 120 20.93 11.70 17.35
N LYS A 121 22.04 11.30 17.98
CA LYS A 121 22.35 11.68 19.38
C LYS A 121 22.56 13.18 19.58
N GLU A 122 22.96 13.89 18.52
CA GLU A 122 23.19 15.35 18.54
C GLU A 122 21.87 16.14 18.46
N LEU A 123 20.75 15.45 18.29
CA LEU A 123 19.43 16.08 18.09
C LEU A 123 18.70 16.38 19.40
N LYS A 124 19.32 16.14 20.59
CA LYS A 124 18.71 16.50 21.88
C LYS A 124 18.46 18.02 21.94
N GLY A 125 17.24 18.41 22.33
CA GLY A 125 16.79 19.80 22.36
C GLY A 125 16.38 20.37 21.00
N LYS A 126 16.40 19.57 19.91
CA LYS A 126 16.19 20.04 18.54
C LYS A 126 14.74 19.90 18.08
N THR A 127 14.44 20.58 16.97
CA THR A 127 13.10 20.61 16.38
C THR A 127 13.01 19.62 15.21
N VAL A 128 11.98 18.78 15.25
CA VAL A 128 11.69 17.71 14.27
C VAL A 128 10.48 18.10 13.40
N GLY A 129 10.65 18.18 12.10
CA GLY A 129 9.57 18.39 11.14
C GLY A 129 8.91 17.07 10.75
N ILE A 130 7.60 16.96 10.95
CA ILE A 130 6.76 15.84 10.53
C ILE A 130 5.64 16.30 9.61
N GLY A 131 4.92 15.36 8.98
CA GLY A 131 3.75 15.67 8.16
C GLY A 131 2.56 16.08 9.01
N ASN A 132 2.08 15.15 9.81
CA ASN A 132 0.95 15.35 10.71
C ASN A 132 1.14 14.56 12.00
N PHE A 133 0.60 15.06 13.11
CA PHE A 133 0.50 14.27 14.33
C PHE A 133 -0.44 13.07 14.10
N GLY A 134 -0.09 11.91 14.64
CA GLY A 134 -0.78 10.63 14.41
C GLY A 134 -0.49 10.01 13.03
N GLY A 135 0.36 10.64 12.20
CA GLY A 135 0.77 10.13 10.90
C GLY A 135 1.85 9.06 10.98
N THR A 136 1.99 8.25 9.93
CA THR A 136 3.02 7.19 9.85
C THR A 136 4.44 7.75 9.85
N ASP A 137 4.62 8.96 9.35
CA ASP A 137 5.90 9.69 9.38
C ASP A 137 6.30 10.10 10.81
N GLU A 138 5.35 10.58 11.63
CA GLU A 138 5.63 10.84 13.04
C GLU A 138 6.06 9.56 13.77
N VAL A 139 5.30 8.48 13.59
CA VAL A 139 5.62 7.20 14.20
C VAL A 139 7.01 6.71 13.81
N ALA A 140 7.29 6.72 12.50
CA ALA A 140 8.60 6.33 11.98
C ALA A 140 9.72 7.23 12.55
N GLY A 141 9.49 8.53 12.59
CA GLY A 141 10.42 9.50 13.16
C GLY A 141 10.72 9.24 14.62
N ARG A 142 9.68 9.05 15.45
CA ARG A 142 9.84 8.73 16.87
C ARG A 142 10.59 7.42 17.10
N MET A 143 10.28 6.37 16.32
CA MET A 143 10.98 5.09 16.45
C MET A 143 12.45 5.22 16.05
N MET A 144 12.76 5.90 14.95
CA MET A 144 14.13 6.17 14.53
C MET A 144 14.90 7.00 15.59
N LEU A 145 14.27 8.02 16.16
CA LEU A 145 14.91 8.87 17.19
C LEU A 145 15.11 8.13 18.51
N LYS A 146 14.16 7.28 18.90
CA LYS A 146 14.30 6.39 20.07
C LYS A 146 15.46 5.41 19.91
N SER A 147 15.78 4.93 18.70
CA SER A 147 16.93 4.05 18.47
C SER A 147 18.28 4.72 18.74
N PHE A 148 18.34 6.06 18.76
CA PHE A 148 19.50 6.82 19.21
C PHE A 148 19.52 7.06 20.73
N GLY A 149 18.53 6.55 21.49
CA GLY A 149 18.42 6.71 22.94
C GLY A 149 17.74 8.02 23.38
N LEU A 150 17.04 8.72 22.47
CA LEU A 150 16.33 9.95 22.79
C LEU A 150 14.91 9.66 23.33
N ASP A 151 14.50 10.39 24.38
CA ASP A 151 13.10 10.47 24.81
C ASP A 151 12.37 11.46 23.91
N THR A 152 11.55 10.94 22.99
CA THR A 152 10.90 11.76 21.96
C THR A 152 9.87 12.76 22.49
N ASP A 153 9.45 12.64 23.73
CA ASP A 153 8.48 13.55 24.35
C ASP A 153 9.16 14.63 25.21
N LYS A 154 10.38 14.35 25.72
CA LYS A 154 11.12 15.29 26.58
C LYS A 154 12.31 15.94 25.87
N ASP A 155 12.99 15.19 25.01
CA ASP A 155 14.26 15.64 24.40
C ASP A 155 14.06 16.37 23.08
N LEU A 156 12.86 16.39 22.50
CA LEU A 156 12.61 16.86 21.14
C LEU A 156 11.33 17.70 21.05
N LYS A 157 11.30 18.62 20.08
CA LYS A 157 10.10 19.37 19.74
C LYS A 157 9.61 19.00 18.35
N PHE A 158 8.38 18.46 18.24
CA PHE A 158 7.78 18.11 16.96
C PHE A 158 6.91 19.24 16.41
N ILE A 159 7.02 19.48 15.09
CA ILE A 159 6.20 20.45 14.36
C ILE A 159 5.59 19.77 13.13
N ALA A 160 4.26 19.86 12.99
CA ALA A 160 3.54 19.38 11.82
C ALA A 160 3.62 20.42 10.70
N LEU A 161 4.17 20.03 9.54
CA LEU A 161 4.46 20.90 8.40
C LEU A 161 3.80 20.42 7.09
N GLY A 162 3.03 19.32 7.15
CA GLY A 162 2.37 18.76 5.98
C GLY A 162 3.32 17.99 5.04
N PRO A 163 3.24 18.18 3.71
CA PRO A 163 3.93 17.34 2.73
C PRO A 163 5.46 17.46 2.80
N ASP A 164 6.17 16.43 2.28
CA ASP A 164 7.65 16.35 2.27
C ASP A 164 8.33 17.62 1.73
N ARG A 165 7.74 18.24 0.71
CA ARG A 165 8.27 19.49 0.14
C ARG A 165 8.31 20.63 1.16
N ALA A 166 7.26 20.77 1.97
CA ALA A 166 7.22 21.81 3.00
C ALA A 166 8.21 21.52 4.12
N ARG A 167 8.39 20.25 4.49
CA ARG A 167 9.39 19.82 5.49
C ARG A 167 10.83 20.07 5.02
N LEU A 168 11.12 19.77 3.75
CA LEU A 168 12.44 20.10 3.16
C LEU A 168 12.69 21.61 3.07
N ALA A 169 11.67 22.39 2.75
CA ALA A 169 11.79 23.87 2.75
C ALA A 169 12.06 24.38 4.17
N ALA A 170 11.32 23.90 5.17
CA ALA A 170 11.51 24.25 6.56
C ALA A 170 12.93 23.90 7.09
N LEU A 171 13.46 22.75 6.66
CA LEU A 171 14.84 22.34 6.96
C LEU A 171 15.86 23.30 6.32
N LYS A 172 15.64 23.70 5.07
CA LYS A 172 16.48 24.66 4.34
C LYS A 172 16.48 26.05 4.98
N GLU A 173 15.30 26.52 5.37
CA GLU A 173 15.15 27.83 6.04
C GLU A 173 15.55 27.83 7.54
N GLY A 174 15.96 26.67 8.07
CA GLY A 174 16.39 26.54 9.45
C GLY A 174 15.28 26.53 10.50
N LEU A 175 14.02 26.41 10.07
CA LEU A 175 12.85 26.33 10.97
C LEU A 175 12.78 25.02 11.74
N VAL A 176 13.38 23.97 11.20
CA VAL A 176 13.58 22.68 11.86
C VAL A 176 15.02 22.21 11.71
N ASP A 177 15.49 21.37 12.64
CA ASP A 177 16.85 20.85 12.64
C ASP A 177 16.95 19.50 11.94
N VAL A 178 15.87 18.74 11.96
CA VAL A 178 15.72 17.45 11.31
C VAL A 178 14.29 17.31 10.80
N ALA A 179 14.11 16.60 9.69
CA ALA A 179 12.79 16.30 9.12
C ALA A 179 12.66 14.82 8.80
N VAL A 180 11.45 14.29 8.99
CA VAL A 180 11.09 12.92 8.58
C VAL A 180 10.58 13.00 7.15
N ILE A 181 11.29 12.41 6.20
CA ILE A 181 11.04 12.58 4.76
C ILE A 181 10.90 11.23 4.08
N ALA A 182 9.90 11.11 3.19
CA ALA A 182 9.74 9.95 2.32
C ALA A 182 10.49 10.13 0.98
N PRO A 183 10.90 9.02 0.30
CA PRO A 183 11.46 9.10 -1.05
C PRO A 183 10.48 9.73 -2.05
N PRO A 184 10.99 10.47 -3.04
CA PRO A 184 12.40 10.77 -3.33
C PRO A 184 12.99 11.96 -2.55
N GLY A 185 12.26 12.49 -1.56
CA GLY A 185 12.67 13.69 -0.82
C GLY A 185 13.97 13.52 -0.06
N ASP A 186 14.31 12.29 0.39
CA ASP A 186 15.59 11.97 1.01
C ASP A 186 16.77 12.15 0.05
N ALA A 187 16.63 11.71 -1.21
CA ALA A 187 17.66 11.93 -2.23
C ALA A 187 17.79 13.41 -2.62
N LEU A 188 16.66 14.15 -2.64
CA LEU A 188 16.66 15.57 -2.85
C LEU A 188 17.37 16.30 -1.69
N GLY A 189 17.08 15.93 -0.45
CA GLY A 189 17.75 16.46 0.74
C GLY A 189 19.26 16.29 0.68
N ARG A 190 19.76 15.11 0.29
CA ARG A 190 21.20 14.89 0.05
C ARG A 190 21.80 15.84 -0.98
N ARG A 191 21.12 16.05 -2.11
CA ARG A 191 21.60 16.98 -3.14
C ARG A 191 21.63 18.43 -2.65
N MET A 192 20.80 18.77 -1.68
CA MET A 192 20.80 20.08 -1.01
C MET A 192 21.87 20.18 0.10
N GLY A 193 22.68 19.14 0.32
CA GLY A 193 23.75 19.11 1.33
C GLY A 193 23.33 18.64 2.72
N PHE A 194 22.09 18.18 2.90
CA PHE A 194 21.60 17.63 4.17
C PHE A 194 22.08 16.19 4.41
N ASN A 195 22.21 15.80 5.66
CA ASN A 195 22.60 14.45 6.04
C ASN A 195 21.36 13.55 6.17
N VAL A 196 21.43 12.33 5.60
CA VAL A 196 20.50 11.24 5.91
C VAL A 196 21.09 10.50 7.11
N LEU A 197 20.52 10.68 8.29
CA LEU A 197 21.04 10.10 9.54
C LEU A 197 20.63 8.64 9.70
N LEU A 198 19.42 8.30 9.30
CA LEU A 198 18.85 6.96 9.50
C LEU A 198 17.65 6.76 8.57
N ARG A 199 17.44 5.52 8.14
CA ARG A 199 16.22 5.08 7.45
C ARG A 199 15.42 4.15 8.35
N ALA A 200 14.11 4.23 8.28
CA ALA A 200 13.22 3.45 9.13
C ALA A 200 13.50 1.94 9.06
N TYR A 201 13.71 1.41 7.86
CA TYR A 201 13.96 -0.02 7.64
C TYR A 201 15.28 -0.54 8.23
N GLU A 202 16.20 0.35 8.65
CA GLU A 202 17.46 -0.02 9.27
C GLU A 202 17.32 -0.39 10.75
N VAL A 203 16.20 0.02 11.38
CA VAL A 203 16.01 -0.15 12.84
C VAL A 203 14.74 -0.88 13.23
N PHE A 204 13.72 -0.91 12.39
CA PHE A 204 12.48 -1.62 12.70
C PHE A 204 11.75 -2.08 11.45
N SER A 205 10.91 -3.09 11.63
CA SER A 205 10.01 -3.61 10.61
C SER A 205 8.58 -3.60 11.14
N PHE A 206 7.64 -3.08 10.35
CA PHE A 206 6.22 -3.28 10.57
C PHE A 206 5.45 -3.17 9.24
N PRO A 207 4.31 -3.83 9.10
CA PRO A 207 3.51 -3.77 7.87
C PRO A 207 3.08 -2.34 7.58
N PHE A 208 3.71 -1.69 6.61
CA PHE A 208 3.45 -0.29 6.27
C PHE A 208 2.38 -0.16 5.18
N ILE A 209 2.60 -0.84 4.07
CA ILE A 209 1.64 -0.99 2.98
C ILE A 209 1.29 -2.46 2.88
N GLY A 210 0.01 -2.75 2.69
CA GLY A 210 -0.46 -4.13 2.57
C GLY A 210 -1.90 -4.16 2.12
N ILE A 211 -2.36 -5.33 1.72
CA ILE A 211 -3.68 -5.53 1.17
C ILE A 211 -4.70 -5.64 2.30
N GLY A 212 -5.61 -4.68 2.35
CA GLY A 212 -6.84 -4.77 3.13
C GLY A 212 -8.02 -5.10 2.23
N ALA A 213 -8.93 -5.93 2.69
CA ALA A 213 -10.11 -6.32 1.95
C ALA A 213 -11.39 -6.18 2.80
N ASN A 214 -12.51 -5.93 2.12
CA ASN A 214 -13.82 -5.97 2.73
C ASN A 214 -14.16 -7.40 3.15
N LEU A 215 -14.76 -7.58 4.33
CA LEU A 215 -15.06 -8.90 4.88
C LEU A 215 -16.05 -9.69 4.00
N LYS A 216 -17.00 -9.00 3.35
CA LYS A 216 -17.92 -9.60 2.38
C LYS A 216 -17.12 -10.16 1.18
N THR A 217 -16.19 -9.37 0.63
CA THR A 217 -15.30 -9.80 -0.45
C THR A 217 -14.50 -11.03 -0.08
N ILE A 218 -13.92 -11.06 1.13
CA ILE A 218 -13.15 -12.23 1.62
C ILE A 218 -14.03 -13.49 1.67
N LYS A 219 -15.27 -13.37 2.15
CA LYS A 219 -16.18 -14.49 2.33
C LYS A 219 -16.81 -14.99 1.03
N GLU A 220 -17.25 -14.07 0.17
CA GLU A 220 -18.02 -14.40 -1.04
C GLU A 220 -17.13 -14.64 -2.26
N ARG A 221 -15.92 -14.04 -2.28
CA ARG A 221 -15.00 -14.11 -3.43
C ARG A 221 -13.56 -14.50 -3.01
N PRO A 222 -13.37 -15.61 -2.24
CA PRO A 222 -12.05 -16.00 -1.72
C PRO A 222 -11.02 -16.24 -2.83
N GLU A 223 -11.43 -16.79 -3.98
CA GLU A 223 -10.57 -16.99 -5.15
C GLU A 223 -10.08 -15.67 -5.76
N GLU A 224 -10.94 -14.65 -5.81
CA GLU A 224 -10.54 -13.31 -6.26
C GLU A 224 -9.51 -12.71 -5.31
N VAL A 225 -9.72 -12.81 -3.99
CA VAL A 225 -8.77 -12.31 -2.98
C VAL A 225 -7.41 -12.99 -3.12
N LYS A 226 -7.37 -14.32 -3.28
CA LYS A 226 -6.15 -15.09 -3.54
C LYS A 226 -5.42 -14.59 -4.79
N LYS A 227 -6.13 -14.40 -5.90
CA LYS A 227 -5.58 -13.92 -7.17
C LYS A 227 -5.02 -12.50 -7.06
N VAL A 228 -5.72 -11.60 -6.36
CA VAL A 228 -5.22 -10.24 -6.08
C VAL A 228 -3.92 -10.29 -5.27
N VAL A 229 -3.88 -11.08 -4.20
CA VAL A 229 -2.67 -11.28 -3.37
C VAL A 229 -1.52 -11.84 -4.21
N LYS A 230 -1.78 -12.86 -5.02
CA LYS A 230 -0.78 -13.50 -5.89
C LYS A 230 -0.19 -12.53 -6.91
N ALA A 231 -1.03 -11.74 -7.60
CA ALA A 231 -0.58 -10.72 -8.55
C ALA A 231 0.31 -9.65 -7.87
N MET A 232 -0.05 -9.24 -6.65
CA MET A 232 0.70 -8.25 -5.90
C MET A 232 2.05 -8.78 -5.37
N ILE A 233 2.13 -10.04 -4.96
CA ILE A 233 3.41 -10.69 -4.60
C ILE A 233 4.32 -10.77 -5.84
N ARG A 234 3.80 -11.15 -7.00
CA ARG A 234 4.55 -11.15 -8.27
C ARG A 234 5.08 -9.75 -8.59
N ALA A 235 4.26 -8.72 -8.37
CA ALA A 235 4.68 -7.33 -8.56
C ALA A 235 5.81 -6.91 -7.62
N ASN A 236 5.74 -7.29 -6.35
CA ASN A 236 6.81 -7.03 -5.40
C ASN A 236 8.12 -7.72 -5.79
N ARG A 237 8.05 -8.97 -6.22
CA ARG A 237 9.23 -9.71 -6.71
C ARG A 237 9.83 -9.05 -7.94
N PHE A 238 8.99 -8.67 -8.91
CA PHE A 238 9.43 -7.89 -10.07
C PHE A 238 10.16 -6.60 -9.66
N ILE A 239 9.60 -5.83 -8.70
CA ILE A 239 10.24 -4.61 -8.19
C ILE A 239 11.62 -4.89 -7.60
N ARG A 240 11.80 -6.03 -6.94
CA ARG A 240 13.09 -6.41 -6.33
C ARG A 240 14.12 -6.91 -7.33
N GLU A 241 13.68 -7.54 -8.41
CA GLU A 241 14.50 -8.26 -9.38
C GLU A 241 14.84 -7.41 -10.63
N ASP A 242 13.94 -6.50 -11.04
CA ASP A 242 14.10 -5.66 -12.25
C ASP A 242 14.02 -4.16 -11.91
N LYS A 243 15.15 -3.57 -11.55
CA LYS A 243 15.26 -2.14 -11.25
C LYS A 243 14.77 -1.26 -12.40
N GLU A 244 15.23 -1.52 -13.62
CA GLU A 244 14.90 -0.68 -14.78
C GLU A 244 13.41 -0.78 -15.14
N GLY A 245 12.85 -1.98 -15.08
CA GLY A 245 11.42 -2.19 -15.26
C GLY A 245 10.57 -1.51 -14.19
N ALA A 246 10.98 -1.59 -12.93
CA ALA A 246 10.30 -0.92 -11.81
C ALA A 246 10.37 0.61 -11.93
N VAL A 247 11.54 1.15 -12.25
CA VAL A 247 11.75 2.59 -12.49
C VAL A 247 10.87 3.07 -13.65
N LYS A 248 10.84 2.34 -14.78
CA LYS A 248 10.00 2.69 -15.92
C LYS A 248 8.51 2.72 -15.53
N VAL A 249 8.03 1.72 -14.81
CA VAL A 249 6.63 1.72 -14.34
C VAL A 249 6.37 2.89 -13.39
N LEU A 250 7.29 3.22 -12.47
CA LEU A 250 7.12 4.33 -11.55
C LEU A 250 7.05 5.67 -12.29
N MET A 251 7.88 5.87 -13.33
CA MET A 251 7.83 7.07 -14.16
C MET A 251 6.47 7.22 -14.86
N GLU A 252 5.99 6.17 -15.50
CA GLU A 252 4.75 6.19 -16.27
C GLU A 252 3.50 6.31 -15.38
N TRP A 253 3.47 5.53 -14.30
CA TRP A 253 2.33 5.44 -13.39
C TRP A 253 2.29 6.60 -12.39
N GLY A 254 3.44 6.93 -11.81
CA GLY A 254 3.60 8.01 -10.83
C GLY A 254 3.77 9.39 -11.45
N LYS A 255 3.98 9.47 -12.79
CA LYS A 255 4.28 10.71 -13.53
C LYS A 255 5.44 11.48 -12.90
N VAL A 256 6.54 10.78 -12.65
CA VAL A 256 7.77 11.34 -12.07
C VAL A 256 8.94 11.20 -13.03
N GLU A 257 9.87 12.15 -12.95
CA GLU A 257 11.10 12.13 -13.74
C GLU A 257 12.00 10.94 -13.36
N ARG A 258 12.85 10.50 -14.31
CA ARG A 258 13.73 9.35 -14.15
C ARG A 258 14.61 9.42 -12.89
N ASP A 259 15.25 10.57 -12.66
CA ASP A 259 16.11 10.75 -11.51
C ASP A 259 15.39 10.57 -10.17
N HIS A 260 14.15 11.07 -10.10
CA HIS A 260 13.29 10.89 -8.94
C HIS A 260 12.85 9.42 -8.78
N ALA A 261 12.54 8.76 -9.88
CA ALA A 261 12.14 7.35 -9.87
C ALA A 261 13.31 6.44 -9.43
N VAL A 262 14.51 6.67 -9.97
CA VAL A 262 15.74 5.96 -9.60
C VAL A 262 16.06 6.19 -8.11
N ALA A 263 16.04 7.44 -7.65
CA ALA A 263 16.32 7.77 -6.26
C ALA A 263 15.31 7.13 -5.29
N SER A 264 14.02 7.13 -5.65
CA SER A 264 12.97 6.47 -4.87
C SER A 264 13.21 4.96 -4.81
N TYR A 265 13.53 4.34 -5.93
CA TYR A 265 13.83 2.92 -6.01
C TYR A 265 15.03 2.56 -5.11
N ASP A 266 16.17 3.23 -5.28
CA ASP A 266 17.41 2.95 -4.56
C ASP A 266 17.25 3.10 -3.04
N SER A 267 16.36 4.01 -2.61
CA SER A 267 16.07 4.22 -1.19
C SER A 267 15.13 3.19 -0.57
N THR A 268 14.37 2.42 -1.39
CA THR A 268 13.21 1.67 -0.83
C THR A 268 13.04 0.24 -1.33
N TRP A 269 13.71 -0.19 -2.41
CA TRP A 269 13.45 -1.52 -2.99
C TRP A 269 13.55 -2.68 -1.99
N ARG A 270 14.36 -2.52 -0.93
CA ARG A 270 14.57 -3.54 0.12
C ARG A 270 13.35 -3.82 0.97
N VAL A 271 12.45 -2.83 1.13
CA VAL A 271 11.28 -2.96 2.02
C VAL A 271 10.09 -3.66 1.37
N PHE A 272 10.15 -3.95 0.07
CA PHE A 272 9.09 -4.70 -0.60
C PHE A 272 9.14 -6.17 -0.18
N SER A 273 8.05 -6.66 0.40
CA SER A 273 7.92 -8.06 0.86
C SER A 273 7.97 -9.02 -0.33
N PRO A 274 8.88 -10.00 -0.35
CA PRO A 274 9.01 -10.92 -1.48
C PRO A 274 7.92 -12.00 -1.50
N ASP A 275 7.20 -12.18 -0.41
CA ASP A 275 6.26 -13.28 -0.18
C ASP A 275 4.90 -12.86 0.41
N GLY A 276 4.75 -11.58 0.77
CA GLY A 276 3.50 -11.03 1.31
C GLY A 276 3.25 -11.34 2.79
N ASN A 277 4.20 -11.98 3.49
CA ASN A 277 4.06 -12.28 4.91
C ASN A 277 3.85 -11.02 5.75
N ILE A 278 3.02 -11.13 6.78
CA ILE A 278 2.80 -10.06 7.74
C ILE A 278 3.77 -10.29 8.91
N PRO A 279 4.80 -9.40 9.11
CA PRO A 279 5.75 -9.53 10.21
C PRO A 279 5.02 -9.47 11.56
N GLN A 280 5.14 -10.54 12.36
CA GLN A 280 4.35 -10.70 13.60
C GLN A 280 4.66 -9.62 14.65
N GLU A 281 5.94 -9.32 14.88
CA GLU A 281 6.35 -8.26 15.82
C GLU A 281 5.88 -6.89 15.33
N GLY A 282 6.05 -6.61 14.04
CA GLY A 282 5.59 -5.38 13.44
C GLY A 282 4.06 -5.23 13.47
N LEU A 283 3.32 -6.33 13.29
CA LEU A 283 1.87 -6.32 13.43
C LEU A 283 1.44 -5.97 14.85
N ARG A 284 2.11 -6.51 15.88
CA ARG A 284 1.84 -6.15 17.28
C ARG A 284 2.05 -4.65 17.50
N LEU A 285 3.15 -4.08 17.00
CA LEU A 285 3.40 -2.63 17.10
C LEU A 285 2.25 -1.80 16.48
N VAL A 286 1.77 -2.18 15.30
CA VAL A 286 0.66 -1.48 14.64
C VAL A 286 -0.64 -1.61 15.46
N ILE A 287 -0.91 -2.79 16.02
CA ILE A 287 -2.09 -3.03 16.85
C ILE A 287 -2.02 -2.23 18.16
N ASP A 288 -0.89 -2.28 18.87
CA ASP A 288 -0.71 -1.60 20.16
C ASP A 288 -0.81 -0.08 20.00
N GLN A 289 -0.20 0.46 18.94
CA GLN A 289 -0.35 1.86 18.60
C GLN A 289 -1.80 2.23 18.30
N ALA A 290 -2.48 1.44 17.46
CA ALA A 290 -3.87 1.69 17.13
C ALA A 290 -4.79 1.56 18.35
N LYS A 291 -4.54 0.61 19.26
CA LYS A 291 -5.27 0.48 20.54
C LYS A 291 -5.06 1.73 21.42
N ALA A 292 -3.84 2.22 21.52
CA ALA A 292 -3.53 3.43 22.29
C ALA A 292 -4.24 4.68 21.72
N GLU A 293 -4.18 4.89 20.40
CA GLU A 293 -4.87 5.98 19.71
C GLU A 293 -6.40 5.92 19.90
N LEU A 294 -6.97 4.71 19.88
CA LEU A 294 -8.41 4.47 20.03
C LEU A 294 -8.86 4.36 21.48
N LYS A 295 -7.93 4.40 22.45
CA LYS A 295 -8.18 4.16 23.87
C LYS A 295 -8.90 2.83 24.13
N LEU A 296 -8.54 1.78 23.36
CA LEU A 296 -9.12 0.46 23.48
C LEU A 296 -8.37 -0.36 24.53
N THR A 297 -9.10 -0.83 25.55
CA THR A 297 -8.56 -1.69 26.62
C THR A 297 -8.87 -3.15 26.42
N ARG A 298 -9.87 -3.49 25.56
CA ARG A 298 -10.24 -4.88 25.27
C ARG A 298 -9.17 -5.59 24.45
N ASP A 299 -9.03 -6.87 24.66
CA ASP A 299 -8.29 -7.73 23.75
C ASP A 299 -9.09 -7.98 22.49
N VAL A 300 -8.41 -7.90 21.34
CA VAL A 300 -9.01 -8.17 20.04
C VAL A 300 -8.28 -9.36 19.43
N PRO A 301 -8.98 -10.47 19.18
CA PRO A 301 -8.39 -11.64 18.53
C PRO A 301 -7.80 -11.27 17.16
N LEU A 302 -6.64 -11.85 16.81
CA LEU A 302 -5.97 -11.54 15.54
C LEU A 302 -6.83 -11.82 14.31
N ASN A 303 -7.70 -12.83 14.35
CA ASN A 303 -8.63 -13.15 13.27
C ASN A 303 -9.74 -12.09 13.06
N GLU A 304 -9.91 -11.17 14.01
CA GLU A 304 -10.75 -9.99 13.82
C GLU A 304 -10.01 -8.86 13.08
N ILE A 305 -8.68 -8.95 12.93
CA ILE A 305 -7.82 -7.91 12.35
C ILE A 305 -7.24 -8.36 11.01
N ILE A 306 -6.77 -9.61 10.93
CA ILE A 306 -6.14 -10.19 9.75
C ILE A 306 -6.82 -11.49 9.33
N ASP A 307 -6.78 -11.78 8.03
CA ASP A 307 -7.11 -13.09 7.46
C ASP A 307 -6.02 -13.47 6.46
N VAL A 308 -5.16 -14.39 6.85
CA VAL A 308 -4.02 -14.83 6.04
C VAL A 308 -4.30 -16.09 5.20
N ALA A 309 -5.53 -16.60 5.19
CA ALA A 309 -5.88 -17.78 4.39
C ALA A 309 -5.63 -17.53 2.89
N PRO A 310 -6.10 -16.43 2.27
CA PRO A 310 -5.82 -16.14 0.87
C PRO A 310 -4.32 -15.99 0.55
N LEU A 311 -3.54 -15.44 1.50
CA LEU A 311 -2.09 -15.32 1.36
C LEU A 311 -1.43 -16.70 1.31
N ARG A 312 -1.80 -17.61 2.21
CA ARG A 312 -1.23 -18.96 2.27
C ARG A 312 -1.46 -19.73 0.98
N GLU A 313 -2.66 -19.64 0.43
CA GLU A 313 -3.00 -20.27 -0.85
C GLU A 313 -2.22 -19.64 -2.02
N ALA A 314 -2.13 -18.31 -2.08
CA ALA A 314 -1.33 -17.61 -3.08
C ALA A 314 0.17 -18.00 -3.01
N GLN A 315 0.72 -18.11 -1.80
CA GLN A 315 2.11 -18.54 -1.58
C GLN A 315 2.34 -19.98 -2.03
N LYS A 316 1.39 -20.88 -1.78
CA LYS A 316 1.46 -22.27 -2.22
C LYS A 316 1.48 -22.36 -3.75
N GLU A 317 0.59 -21.65 -4.44
CA GLU A 317 0.58 -21.60 -5.91
C GLU A 317 1.84 -20.97 -6.51
N LEU A 318 2.49 -20.05 -5.79
CA LEU A 318 3.75 -19.44 -6.21
C LEU A 318 4.99 -20.27 -5.84
N GLY A 319 4.83 -21.43 -5.18
CA GLY A 319 5.94 -22.27 -4.73
C GLY A 319 6.75 -21.66 -3.57
N LEU A 320 6.20 -20.68 -2.85
CA LEU A 320 6.83 -19.99 -1.72
C LEU A 320 6.58 -20.69 -0.37
N ARG A 321 5.66 -21.62 -0.35
CA ARG A 321 5.27 -22.41 0.82
C ARG A 321 4.96 -23.83 0.38
N LYS A 322 5.40 -24.81 1.19
CA LYS A 322 5.05 -26.23 1.05
C LYS A 322 3.66 -26.52 1.62
#